data_7eae4d5e6c3678fd06e6c0aa07e8b189
#
_entry.id   7eae4d5e6c3678fd06e6c0aa07e8b189
#
_cell.length_a   1.000
_cell.length_b   1.000
_cell.length_c   1.000
_cell.angle_alpha   90.00
_cell.angle_beta   90.00
_cell.angle_gamma   90.00
#
_symmetry.space_group_name_H-M   'P 1'
#
loop_
_entity.id
_entity.type
_entity.pdbx_description
1 polymer ?
#
loop_
_entity_poly.entity_id
_entity_poly.type
_entity_poly.pdbx_seq_one_letter_code
_entity_poly.pdbx_strand_id
1 'polypeptide(L)'
;ITSKIKRIDINPQWIIPRSIIKTSVAHHAGNVGYFASHRYFIRHRATGKKVSPSEVSADMLLGGEYAVVQEGGAGNSLGRIIFRFDNNLSIYLHDTSSPSVFERSDRRASHGCVRVEKPYLLATSILGKGKEKLLARLNYSINADVSSLGKKRSELSEAQQAVADTLQRSKLIGSLNVDPRIPVFITYFTLYPSINGSLVDYPDVYGYDEIIARKLKKYM
;
A
#
# COMPACT_ATOMS: atom_id res chain seq x y z
N ILE A 1 -5.48 12.96 11.32
CA ILE A 1 -4.74 11.91 12.04
C ILE A 1 -3.42 12.51 12.49
N THR A 2 -3.12 12.38 13.77
CA THR A 2 -1.81 12.72 14.34
C THR A 2 -1.15 11.44 14.83
N SER A 3 0.04 11.11 14.34
CA SER A 3 0.77 9.89 14.67
C SER A 3 2.28 10.05 14.43
N LYS A 4 3.01 8.92 14.43
CA LYS A 4 4.45 8.88 14.10
C LYS A 4 4.77 7.67 13.24
N ILE A 5 5.48 7.87 12.13
CA ILE A 5 5.99 6.78 11.30
C ILE A 5 6.97 5.96 12.14
N LYS A 6 6.71 4.66 12.24
CA LYS A 6 7.48 3.74 13.08
C LYS A 6 8.22 2.65 12.28
N ARG A 7 7.75 2.37 11.06
CA ARG A 7 8.30 1.30 10.23
C ARG A 7 8.08 1.57 8.75
N ILE A 8 9.04 1.17 7.94
CA ILE A 8 8.98 1.15 6.49
C ILE A 8 8.97 -0.31 6.05
N ASP A 9 7.94 -0.75 5.31
CA ASP A 9 7.87 -2.09 4.72
C ASP A 9 8.22 -2.00 3.23
N ILE A 10 9.03 -2.96 2.74
CA ILE A 10 9.52 -3.03 1.38
C ILE A 10 8.90 -4.23 0.66
N ASN A 11 8.43 -4.04 -0.57
CA ASN A 11 7.72 -5.04 -1.36
C ASN A 11 6.62 -5.75 -0.57
N PRO A 12 5.71 -4.98 0.07
CA PRO A 12 4.68 -5.54 0.94
C PRO A 12 3.71 -6.41 0.15
N GLN A 13 3.20 -7.44 0.80
CA GLN A 13 1.95 -8.07 0.36
C GLN A 13 0.79 -7.19 0.79
N TRP A 14 -0.25 -7.11 -0.04
CA TRP A 14 -1.45 -6.37 0.29
C TRP A 14 -2.60 -7.32 0.64
N ILE A 15 -3.00 -7.31 1.90
CA ILE A 15 -4.23 -7.98 2.33
C ILE A 15 -5.39 -7.11 1.90
N ILE A 16 -6.21 -7.61 0.96
CA ILE A 16 -7.31 -6.85 0.38
C ILE A 16 -8.35 -6.53 1.47
N PRO A 17 -8.70 -5.24 1.67
CA PRO A 17 -9.72 -4.84 2.61
C PRO A 17 -11.08 -5.45 2.32
N ARG A 18 -11.86 -5.69 3.36
CA ARG A 18 -13.19 -6.30 3.25
C ARG A 18 -14.16 -5.49 2.38
N SER A 19 -14.04 -4.16 2.39
CA SER A 19 -14.81 -3.28 1.50
C SER A 19 -14.53 -3.58 0.02
N ILE A 20 -13.26 -3.74 -0.36
CA ILE A 20 -12.86 -4.07 -1.73
C ILE A 20 -13.27 -5.50 -2.10
N ILE A 21 -13.15 -6.46 -1.16
CA ILE A 21 -13.66 -7.81 -1.40
C ILE A 21 -15.15 -7.74 -1.75
N LYS A 22 -15.96 -7.02 -0.97
CA LYS A 22 -17.40 -6.89 -1.18
C LYS A 22 -17.76 -6.21 -2.51
N THR A 23 -17.07 -5.12 -2.87
CA THR A 23 -17.43 -4.31 -4.04
C THR A 23 -16.84 -4.82 -5.36
N SER A 24 -15.79 -5.66 -5.31
CA SER A 24 -15.08 -6.07 -6.52
C SER A 24 -14.73 -7.56 -6.54
N VAL A 25 -13.98 -8.05 -5.55
CA VAL A 25 -13.35 -9.38 -5.66
C VAL A 25 -14.33 -10.53 -5.56
N ALA A 26 -15.36 -10.43 -4.70
CA ALA A 26 -16.33 -11.49 -4.46
C ALA A 26 -17.13 -11.86 -5.72
N HIS A 27 -17.35 -10.90 -6.62
CA HIS A 27 -18.03 -11.14 -7.91
C HIS A 27 -17.22 -12.06 -8.85
N HIS A 28 -15.94 -12.26 -8.58
CA HIS A 28 -15.02 -13.09 -9.34
C HIS A 28 -14.62 -14.36 -8.59
N ALA A 29 -15.35 -14.73 -7.52
CA ALA A 29 -15.11 -15.98 -6.81
C ALA A 29 -15.15 -17.18 -7.79
N GLY A 30 -14.25 -18.13 -7.63
CA GLY A 30 -14.10 -19.25 -8.55
C GLY A 30 -13.29 -18.96 -9.83
N ASN A 31 -13.09 -17.71 -10.20
CA ASN A 31 -12.40 -17.33 -11.45
C ASN A 31 -10.87 -17.30 -11.26
N VAL A 32 -10.21 -18.43 -11.55
CA VAL A 32 -8.74 -18.57 -11.44
C VAL A 32 -8.00 -17.52 -12.29
N GLY A 33 -8.48 -17.22 -13.50
CA GLY A 33 -7.87 -16.24 -14.40
C GLY A 33 -7.87 -14.81 -13.82
N TYR A 34 -8.97 -14.41 -13.19
CA TYR A 34 -9.07 -13.12 -12.50
C TYR A 34 -8.03 -13.01 -11.37
N PHE A 35 -7.94 -14.03 -10.52
CA PHE A 35 -6.98 -14.01 -9.40
C PHE A 35 -5.53 -14.00 -9.91
N ALA A 36 -5.24 -14.77 -10.95
CA ALA A 36 -3.90 -14.82 -11.54
C ALA A 36 -3.50 -13.46 -12.16
N SER A 37 -4.37 -12.83 -12.96
CA SER A 37 -4.10 -11.55 -13.63
C SER A 37 -3.89 -10.39 -12.64
N HIS A 38 -4.56 -10.42 -11.49
CA HIS A 38 -4.38 -9.46 -10.41
C HIS A 38 -3.27 -9.83 -9.42
N ARG A 39 -2.60 -10.98 -9.64
CA ARG A 39 -1.58 -11.53 -8.72
C ARG A 39 -2.13 -11.74 -7.31
N TYR A 40 -3.40 -12.16 -7.24
CA TYR A 40 -4.07 -12.50 -5.98
C TYR A 40 -3.91 -13.98 -5.67
N PHE A 41 -3.72 -14.26 -4.38
CA PHE A 41 -3.89 -15.61 -3.85
C PHE A 41 -4.79 -15.56 -2.62
N ILE A 42 -5.40 -16.71 -2.31
CA ILE A 42 -6.30 -16.84 -1.18
C ILE A 42 -5.62 -17.68 -0.12
N ARG A 43 -5.74 -17.29 1.14
CA ARG A 43 -5.28 -18.11 2.27
C ARG A 43 -6.32 -18.13 3.37
N HIS A 44 -6.44 -19.28 4.01
CA HIS A 44 -7.23 -19.44 5.23
C HIS A 44 -6.56 -18.68 6.38
N ARG A 45 -7.29 -17.81 7.09
CA ARG A 45 -6.71 -16.90 8.09
C ARG A 45 -6.13 -17.64 9.30
N ALA A 46 -6.81 -18.67 9.81
CA ALA A 46 -6.36 -19.37 10.99
C ALA A 46 -5.15 -20.29 10.72
N THR A 47 -5.11 -20.95 9.58
CA THR A 47 -4.04 -21.93 9.26
C THR A 47 -2.93 -21.38 8.40
N GLY A 48 -3.15 -20.24 7.73
CA GLY A 48 -2.23 -19.66 6.73
C GLY A 48 -2.15 -20.45 5.41
N LYS A 49 -2.86 -21.59 5.31
CA LYS A 49 -2.84 -22.46 4.12
C LYS A 49 -3.41 -21.74 2.91
N LYS A 50 -2.70 -21.80 1.77
CA LYS A 50 -3.23 -21.34 0.49
C LYS A 50 -4.31 -22.29 -0.02
N VAL A 51 -5.34 -21.73 -0.64
CA VAL A 51 -6.44 -22.45 -1.28
C VAL A 51 -6.58 -21.98 -2.73
N SER A 52 -7.03 -22.87 -3.60
CA SER A 52 -7.29 -22.51 -5.00
C SER A 52 -8.46 -21.54 -5.09
N PRO A 53 -8.41 -20.52 -5.95
CA PRO A 53 -9.57 -19.66 -6.19
C PRO A 53 -10.80 -20.44 -6.68
N SER A 54 -10.61 -21.59 -7.37
CA SER A 54 -11.70 -22.46 -7.82
C SER A 54 -12.48 -23.13 -6.68
N GLU A 55 -11.88 -23.21 -5.49
CA GLU A 55 -12.48 -23.85 -4.31
C GLU A 55 -13.24 -22.88 -3.41
N VAL A 56 -13.24 -21.57 -3.75
CA VAL A 56 -13.75 -20.52 -2.86
C VAL A 56 -14.94 -19.81 -3.48
N SER A 57 -16.08 -19.84 -2.78
CA SER A 57 -17.29 -19.10 -3.15
C SER A 57 -17.24 -17.63 -2.70
N ALA A 58 -18.17 -16.81 -3.23
CA ALA A 58 -18.36 -15.43 -2.80
C ALA A 58 -18.65 -15.35 -1.29
N ASP A 59 -19.50 -16.21 -0.76
CA ASP A 59 -19.87 -16.22 0.66
C ASP A 59 -18.67 -16.55 1.55
N MET A 60 -17.80 -17.48 1.13
CA MET A 60 -16.56 -17.79 1.84
C MET A 60 -15.62 -16.58 1.91
N LEU A 61 -15.50 -15.82 0.82
CA LEU A 61 -14.71 -14.58 0.80
C LEU A 61 -15.30 -13.49 1.71
N LEU A 62 -16.62 -13.37 1.71
CA LEU A 62 -17.37 -12.41 2.52
C LEU A 62 -17.45 -12.82 4.00
N GLY A 63 -17.42 -14.11 4.31
CA GLY A 63 -17.48 -14.67 5.66
C GLY A 63 -16.30 -14.27 6.56
N GLY A 64 -15.14 -13.98 5.96
CA GLY A 64 -13.97 -13.49 6.68
C GLY A 64 -12.98 -14.56 7.14
N GLU A 65 -13.25 -15.83 6.92
CA GLU A 65 -12.31 -16.94 7.20
C GLU A 65 -11.11 -16.95 6.25
N TYR A 66 -11.30 -16.38 5.06
CA TYR A 66 -10.29 -16.30 4.02
C TYR A 66 -9.78 -14.87 3.86
N ALA A 67 -8.51 -14.74 3.56
CA ALA A 67 -7.89 -13.49 3.15
C ALA A 67 -7.51 -13.59 1.68
N VAL A 68 -7.93 -12.60 0.89
CA VAL A 68 -7.37 -12.36 -0.43
C VAL A 68 -6.14 -11.48 -0.28
N VAL A 69 -5.04 -11.89 -0.86
CA VAL A 69 -3.75 -11.22 -0.71
C VAL A 69 -3.13 -10.98 -2.09
N GLN A 70 -2.73 -9.76 -2.36
CA GLN A 70 -1.92 -9.45 -3.54
C GLN A 70 -0.44 -9.69 -3.24
N GLU A 71 0.25 -10.36 -4.17
CA GLU A 71 1.69 -10.61 -4.06
C GLU A 71 2.48 -9.30 -4.00
N GLY A 72 3.58 -9.28 -3.25
CA GLY A 72 4.50 -8.15 -3.19
C GLY A 72 5.26 -7.92 -4.49
N GLY A 73 5.93 -6.78 -4.58
CA GLY A 73 6.78 -6.43 -5.71
C GLY A 73 6.06 -5.65 -6.82
N ALA A 74 6.57 -5.73 -8.04
CA ALA A 74 6.04 -4.99 -9.19
C ALA A 74 4.56 -5.27 -9.42
N GLY A 75 3.77 -4.24 -9.72
CA GLY A 75 2.33 -4.35 -9.96
C GLY A 75 1.46 -4.48 -8.70
N ASN A 76 2.05 -4.50 -7.50
CA ASN A 76 1.25 -4.42 -6.27
C ASN A 76 0.60 -3.03 -6.15
N SER A 77 -0.67 -2.97 -5.80
CA SER A 77 -1.42 -1.71 -5.68
C SER A 77 -0.86 -0.75 -4.63
N LEU A 78 -0.15 -1.28 -3.63
CA LEU A 78 0.56 -0.48 -2.63
C LEU A 78 1.95 -0.03 -3.08
N GLY A 79 2.35 -0.39 -4.32
CA GLY A 79 3.70 -0.16 -4.80
C GLY A 79 4.75 -0.98 -4.06
N ARG A 80 5.94 -0.42 -3.92
CA ARG A 80 7.12 -1.08 -3.36
C ARG A 80 7.41 -0.70 -1.91
N ILE A 81 6.80 0.38 -1.39
CA ILE A 81 7.11 0.93 -0.06
C ILE A 81 5.83 1.33 0.67
N ILE A 82 5.74 0.93 1.94
CA ILE A 82 4.72 1.40 2.88
C ILE A 82 5.39 2.04 4.09
N PHE A 83 4.85 3.18 4.54
CA PHE A 83 5.22 3.84 5.80
C PHE A 83 4.10 3.61 6.81
N ARG A 84 4.41 2.88 7.87
CA ARG A 84 3.43 2.53 8.90
C ARG A 84 3.51 3.44 10.11
N PHE A 85 2.35 3.85 10.56
CA PHE A 85 2.12 4.60 11.79
C PHE A 85 0.86 4.08 12.49
N ASP A 86 0.76 4.32 13.80
CA ASP A 86 -0.36 3.83 14.59
C ASP A 86 -1.61 4.68 14.35
N ASN A 87 -2.73 4.02 14.04
CA ASN A 87 -4.06 4.62 13.95
C ASN A 87 -5.13 3.51 13.98
N ASN A 88 -6.36 3.88 14.33
CA ASN A 88 -7.51 2.97 14.41
C ASN A 88 -8.28 2.81 13.09
N LEU A 89 -7.85 3.47 12.02
CA LEU A 89 -8.51 3.46 10.71
C LEU A 89 -7.80 2.55 9.70
N SER A 90 -6.70 1.88 10.11
CA SER A 90 -5.85 1.07 9.23
C SER A 90 -5.30 1.82 8.02
N ILE A 91 -5.03 3.13 8.18
CA ILE A 91 -4.46 4.01 7.16
C ILE A 91 -2.93 3.97 7.25
N TYR A 92 -2.27 4.07 6.12
CA TYR A 92 -0.81 4.21 5.99
C TYR A 92 -0.47 5.05 4.76
N LEU A 93 0.77 5.55 4.70
CA LEU A 93 1.31 6.13 3.47
C LEU A 93 1.92 5.01 2.63
N HIS A 94 1.74 5.06 1.31
CA HIS A 94 2.27 4.01 0.43
C HIS A 94 2.62 4.53 -0.95
N ASP A 95 3.47 3.81 -1.62
CA ASP A 95 3.79 3.92 -3.04
C ASP A 95 2.57 3.51 -3.91
N THR A 96 2.72 3.52 -5.21
CA THR A 96 1.67 3.11 -6.15
C THR A 96 2.24 2.44 -7.38
N SER A 97 1.53 1.46 -7.92
CA SER A 97 1.80 0.89 -9.24
C SER A 97 1.28 1.76 -10.40
N SER A 98 0.56 2.85 -10.09
CA SER A 98 -0.06 3.74 -11.08
C SER A 98 0.34 5.20 -10.82
N PRO A 99 1.56 5.62 -11.18
CA PRO A 99 2.06 6.98 -10.91
C PRO A 99 1.24 8.10 -11.57
N SER A 100 0.57 7.81 -12.68
CA SER A 100 -0.29 8.77 -13.39
C SER A 100 -1.43 9.36 -12.55
N VAL A 101 -1.73 8.76 -11.38
CA VAL A 101 -2.71 9.35 -10.44
C VAL A 101 -2.28 10.72 -9.92
N PHE A 102 -0.98 11.00 -9.90
CA PHE A 102 -0.45 12.30 -9.45
C PHE A 102 -0.58 13.41 -10.49
N GLU A 103 -0.87 13.06 -11.75
CA GLU A 103 -1.13 14.01 -12.84
C GLU A 103 -2.59 14.50 -12.85
N ARG A 104 -3.47 13.86 -12.07
CA ARG A 104 -4.90 14.18 -12.03
C ARG A 104 -5.15 15.37 -11.11
N SER A 105 -6.11 16.21 -11.46
CA SER A 105 -6.66 17.24 -10.58
C SER A 105 -7.47 16.63 -9.44
N ASP A 106 -8.33 15.65 -9.73
CA ASP A 106 -9.01 14.82 -8.71
C ASP A 106 -8.14 13.62 -8.33
N ARG A 107 -7.60 13.68 -7.13
CA ARG A 107 -6.71 12.65 -6.57
C ARG A 107 -7.39 11.70 -5.58
N ARG A 108 -8.72 11.67 -5.54
CA ARG A 108 -9.52 10.72 -4.73
C ARG A 108 -9.46 9.31 -5.31
N ALA A 109 -8.29 8.72 -5.36
CA ALA A 109 -8.03 7.45 -6.04
C ALA A 109 -7.73 6.29 -5.06
N SER A 110 -8.11 6.42 -3.78
CA SER A 110 -7.88 5.38 -2.77
C SER A 110 -9.13 5.15 -1.91
N HIS A 111 -9.09 4.07 -1.12
CA HIS A 111 -10.13 3.77 -0.11
C HIS A 111 -9.77 4.30 1.28
N GLY A 112 -8.93 5.35 1.36
CA GLY A 112 -8.56 6.03 2.61
C GLY A 112 -7.04 6.16 2.85
N CYS A 113 -6.20 5.27 2.32
CA CYS A 113 -4.75 5.40 2.44
C CYS A 113 -4.20 6.55 1.58
N VAL A 114 -3.03 7.07 1.93
CA VAL A 114 -2.41 8.21 1.24
C VAL A 114 -1.26 7.71 0.36
N ARG A 115 -1.33 8.00 -0.95
CA ARG A 115 -0.27 7.69 -1.89
C ARG A 115 0.85 8.71 -1.81
N VAL A 116 2.08 8.25 -1.94
CA VAL A 116 3.30 9.05 -1.93
C VAL A 116 3.90 9.04 -3.34
N GLU A 117 4.09 10.21 -3.93
CA GLU A 117 4.63 10.35 -5.28
C GLU A 117 6.10 9.93 -5.38
N LYS A 118 6.90 10.29 -4.37
CA LYS A 118 8.35 10.01 -4.32
C LYS A 118 8.71 9.19 -3.08
N PRO A 119 8.22 7.93 -2.98
CA PRO A 119 8.34 7.13 -1.76
C PRO A 119 9.77 6.76 -1.42
N TYR A 120 10.63 6.54 -2.42
CA TYR A 120 12.05 6.28 -2.19
C TYR A 120 12.75 7.50 -1.57
N LEU A 121 12.47 8.70 -2.09
CA LEU A 121 13.04 9.93 -1.54
C LEU A 121 12.59 10.16 -0.09
N LEU A 122 11.30 9.93 0.21
CA LEU A 122 10.81 9.99 1.58
C LEU A 122 11.51 8.98 2.48
N ALA A 123 11.67 7.73 2.04
CA ALA A 123 12.35 6.70 2.81
C ALA A 123 13.82 7.06 3.10
N THR A 124 14.56 7.56 2.12
CA THR A 124 15.95 7.98 2.28
C THR A 124 16.08 9.19 3.20
N SER A 125 15.16 10.16 3.11
CA SER A 125 15.12 11.32 4.00
C SER A 125 14.85 10.92 5.46
N ILE A 126 13.93 9.98 5.69
CA ILE A 126 13.64 9.44 7.02
C ILE A 126 14.84 8.70 7.62
N LEU A 127 15.54 7.91 6.81
CA LEU A 127 16.68 7.13 7.28
C LEU A 127 17.91 8.00 7.58
N GLY A 128 18.01 9.18 6.95
CA GLY A 128 19.08 10.15 7.19
C GLY A 128 20.41 9.82 6.52
N LYS A 129 21.39 10.71 6.72
CA LYS A 129 22.75 10.58 6.18
C LYS A 129 23.58 9.56 6.94
N GLY A 130 24.68 9.10 6.35
CA GLY A 130 25.65 8.20 7.00
C GLY A 130 25.22 6.74 7.05
N LYS A 131 24.23 6.35 6.25
CA LYS A 131 23.70 4.97 6.20
C LYS A 131 23.83 4.36 4.79
N GLU A 132 24.92 4.64 4.09
CA GLU A 132 25.11 4.30 2.67
C GLU A 132 24.89 2.81 2.38
N LYS A 133 25.41 1.93 3.25
CA LYS A 133 25.21 0.45 3.12
C LYS A 133 23.73 0.07 3.24
N LEU A 134 23.01 0.71 4.15
CA LEU A 134 21.57 0.47 4.33
C LEU A 134 20.77 1.00 3.13
N LEU A 135 21.11 2.19 2.64
CA LEU A 135 20.49 2.79 1.47
C LEU A 135 20.74 1.97 0.20
N ALA A 136 21.95 1.42 0.01
CA ALA A 136 22.27 0.51 -1.09
C ALA A 136 21.41 -0.77 -1.03
N ARG A 137 21.24 -1.37 0.16
CA ARG A 137 20.38 -2.53 0.35
C ARG A 137 18.90 -2.18 0.14
N LEU A 138 18.45 -1.01 0.59
CA LEU A 138 17.09 -0.52 0.36
C LEU A 138 16.82 -0.39 -1.15
N ASN A 139 17.73 0.26 -1.88
CA ASN A 139 17.64 0.42 -3.32
C ASN A 139 17.61 -0.94 -4.04
N TYR A 140 18.49 -1.86 -3.66
CA TYR A 140 18.47 -3.23 -4.18
C TYR A 140 17.10 -3.89 -3.94
N SER A 141 16.59 -3.83 -2.71
CA SER A 141 15.33 -4.49 -2.33
C SER A 141 14.11 -3.93 -3.07
N ILE A 142 14.06 -2.61 -3.28
CA ILE A 142 12.96 -1.96 -4.01
C ILE A 142 12.97 -2.39 -5.48
N ASN A 143 14.14 -2.53 -6.10
CA ASN A 143 14.25 -2.87 -7.52
C ASN A 143 14.25 -4.38 -7.80
N ALA A 144 14.45 -5.21 -6.77
CA ALA A 144 14.48 -6.66 -6.93
C ALA A 144 13.12 -7.21 -7.40
N ASP A 145 13.17 -8.20 -8.28
CA ASP A 145 12.01 -9.04 -8.56
C ASP A 145 11.84 -10.07 -7.43
N VAL A 146 10.80 -9.86 -6.64
CA VAL A 146 10.48 -10.71 -5.48
C VAL A 146 9.35 -11.71 -5.78
N SER A 147 8.96 -11.88 -7.03
CA SER A 147 7.83 -12.72 -7.45
C SER A 147 8.02 -14.21 -7.12
N SER A 148 9.26 -14.64 -6.93
CA SER A 148 9.62 -16.01 -6.54
C SER A 148 9.59 -16.27 -5.04
N LEU A 149 9.52 -15.21 -4.21
CA LEU A 149 9.58 -15.36 -2.75
C LEU A 149 8.35 -16.08 -2.20
N GLY A 150 8.59 -17.05 -1.32
CA GLY A 150 7.52 -17.82 -0.68
C GLY A 150 6.84 -18.85 -1.59
N LYS A 151 7.39 -19.13 -2.76
CA LYS A 151 6.96 -20.19 -3.69
C LYS A 151 7.98 -21.31 -3.73
N LYS A 152 7.51 -22.54 -3.95
CA LYS A 152 8.39 -23.68 -4.26
C LYS A 152 8.88 -23.56 -5.69
N ARG A 153 10.07 -24.13 -5.99
CA ARG A 153 10.63 -24.08 -7.35
C ARG A 153 9.68 -24.68 -8.42
N SER A 154 8.94 -25.71 -8.06
CA SER A 154 7.93 -26.34 -8.92
C SER A 154 6.71 -25.46 -9.22
N GLU A 155 6.50 -24.39 -8.44
CA GLU A 155 5.40 -23.43 -8.62
C GLU A 155 5.82 -22.22 -9.48
N LEU A 156 7.11 -22.16 -9.87
CA LEU A 156 7.68 -21.06 -10.62
C LEU A 156 7.75 -21.37 -12.10
N SER A 157 7.40 -20.40 -12.96
CA SER A 157 7.72 -20.47 -14.39
C SER A 157 9.24 -20.43 -14.60
N GLU A 158 9.71 -20.85 -15.79
CA GLU A 158 11.14 -20.81 -16.14
C GLU A 158 11.76 -19.41 -15.94
N ALA A 159 11.04 -18.37 -16.38
CA ALA A 159 11.48 -16.98 -16.18
C ALA A 159 11.58 -16.62 -14.68
N GLN A 160 10.66 -17.07 -13.85
CA GLN A 160 10.70 -16.84 -12.41
C GLN A 160 11.81 -17.65 -11.72
N GLN A 161 12.14 -18.83 -12.24
CA GLN A 161 13.27 -19.63 -11.74
C GLN A 161 14.61 -18.93 -12.03
N ALA A 162 14.80 -18.42 -13.24
CA ALA A 162 15.97 -17.64 -13.60
C ALA A 162 16.16 -16.42 -12.71
N VAL A 163 15.07 -15.68 -12.43
CA VAL A 163 15.09 -14.56 -11.48
C VAL A 163 15.44 -15.04 -10.06
N ALA A 164 14.86 -16.15 -9.61
CA ALA A 164 15.12 -16.71 -8.28
C ALA A 164 16.59 -17.11 -8.08
N ASP A 165 17.23 -17.61 -9.13
CA ASP A 165 18.63 -18.05 -9.13
C ASP A 165 19.61 -16.85 -9.05
N THR A 166 19.22 -15.69 -9.56
CA THR A 166 20.03 -14.45 -9.51
C THR A 166 19.72 -13.56 -8.31
N LEU A 167 18.61 -13.82 -7.60
CA LEU A 167 18.16 -13.00 -6.48
C LEU A 167 19.06 -13.16 -5.24
N GLN A 168 19.76 -12.11 -4.86
CA GLN A 168 20.62 -12.08 -3.68
C GLN A 168 19.79 -11.88 -2.40
N ARG A 169 19.20 -12.96 -1.90
CA ARG A 169 18.26 -12.95 -0.76
C ARG A 169 18.84 -12.31 0.50
N SER A 170 20.14 -12.46 0.76
CA SER A 170 20.83 -11.87 1.91
C SER A 170 20.87 -10.33 1.87
N LYS A 171 20.74 -9.73 0.70
CA LYS A 171 20.67 -8.27 0.53
C LYS A 171 19.25 -7.73 0.71
N LEU A 172 18.22 -8.57 0.64
CA LEU A 172 16.84 -8.10 0.75
C LEU A 172 16.56 -7.57 2.15
N ILE A 173 15.78 -6.50 2.17
CA ILE A 173 15.17 -5.91 3.36
C ILE A 173 13.66 -5.98 3.18
N GLY A 174 12.97 -6.65 4.10
CA GLY A 174 11.50 -6.68 4.09
C GLY A 174 10.89 -5.54 4.89
N SER A 175 11.57 -5.09 5.95
CA SER A 175 11.13 -3.96 6.75
C SER A 175 12.28 -3.28 7.48
N LEU A 176 12.09 -2.00 7.82
CA LEU A 176 13.01 -1.18 8.57
C LEU A 176 12.25 -0.45 9.68
N ASN A 177 12.73 -0.52 10.92
CA ASN A 177 12.24 0.34 11.99
C ASN A 177 12.75 1.76 11.79
N VAL A 178 11.91 2.73 12.13
CA VAL A 178 12.24 4.17 12.09
C VAL A 178 12.52 4.64 13.51
N ASP A 179 13.75 5.05 13.74
CA ASP A 179 14.19 5.59 15.03
C ASP A 179 15.15 6.77 14.80
N PRO A 180 14.83 7.96 15.37
CA PRO A 180 13.59 8.30 16.07
C PRO A 180 12.36 8.26 15.13
N ARG A 181 11.17 7.97 15.70
CA ARG A 181 9.91 7.97 14.95
C ARG A 181 9.60 9.37 14.42
N ILE A 182 9.18 9.45 13.16
CA ILE A 182 8.93 10.73 12.47
C ILE A 182 7.46 11.13 12.63
N PRO A 183 7.14 12.32 13.17
CA PRO A 183 5.77 12.81 13.25
C PRO A 183 5.09 12.84 11.88
N VAL A 184 3.83 12.44 11.84
CA VAL A 184 2.97 12.53 10.66
C VAL A 184 1.63 13.13 11.04
N PHE A 185 1.21 14.13 10.26
CA PHE A 185 -0.07 14.81 10.40
C PHE A 185 -0.83 14.66 9.09
N ILE A 186 -2.00 14.04 9.12
CA ILE A 186 -2.92 13.97 7.98
C ILE A 186 -4.11 14.85 8.32
N THR A 187 -4.23 15.95 7.61
CA THR A 187 -5.25 16.99 7.79
C THR A 187 -6.01 17.21 6.50
N TYR A 188 -7.13 17.88 6.56
CA TYR A 188 -7.89 18.32 5.41
C TYR A 188 -8.14 19.82 5.55
N PHE A 189 -7.62 20.57 4.61
CA PHE A 189 -7.81 22.02 4.52
C PHE A 189 -8.09 22.37 3.07
N THR A 190 -9.08 23.21 2.85
CA THR A 190 -9.42 23.79 1.55
C THR A 190 -8.75 25.13 1.33
N LEU A 191 -8.30 25.79 2.41
CA LEU A 191 -7.47 26.97 2.37
C LEU A 191 -6.13 26.67 3.04
N TYR A 192 -5.03 26.74 2.29
CA TYR A 192 -3.72 26.36 2.79
C TYR A 192 -2.61 27.25 2.17
N PRO A 193 -1.58 27.63 2.93
CA PRO A 193 -0.49 28.43 2.38
C PRO A 193 0.33 27.60 1.37
N SER A 194 0.61 28.20 0.22
CA SER A 194 1.57 27.69 -0.76
C SER A 194 3.01 27.83 -0.26
N ILE A 195 3.96 27.31 -1.03
CA ILE A 195 5.39 27.34 -0.66
C ILE A 195 5.95 28.77 -0.50
N ASN A 196 5.35 29.75 -1.16
CA ASN A 196 5.71 31.17 -1.04
C ASN A 196 4.92 31.91 0.05
N GLY A 197 4.08 31.21 0.83
CA GLY A 197 3.30 31.75 1.94
C GLY A 197 1.96 32.40 1.54
N SER A 198 1.63 32.53 0.26
CA SER A 198 0.31 33.00 -0.16
C SER A 198 -0.76 31.95 0.11
N LEU A 199 -1.94 32.36 0.57
CA LEU A 199 -3.07 31.47 0.75
C LEU A 199 -3.63 31.06 -0.62
N VAL A 200 -3.91 29.78 -0.79
CA VAL A 200 -4.48 29.20 -1.99
C VAL A 200 -5.72 28.39 -1.63
N ASP A 201 -6.79 28.63 -2.36
CA ASP A 201 -8.03 27.85 -2.26
C ASP A 201 -7.89 26.56 -3.04
N TYR A 202 -8.29 25.46 -2.41
CA TYR A 202 -8.39 24.15 -3.02
C TYR A 202 -9.84 23.67 -3.05
N PRO A 203 -10.26 22.93 -4.06
CA PRO A 203 -11.62 22.40 -4.14
C PRO A 203 -12.01 21.57 -2.91
N ASP A 204 -13.16 21.83 -2.32
CA ASP A 204 -13.72 21.03 -1.25
C ASP A 204 -14.28 19.70 -1.79
N VAL A 205 -13.40 18.78 -2.09
CA VAL A 205 -13.71 17.48 -2.72
C VAL A 205 -14.55 16.54 -1.83
N TYR A 206 -14.65 16.83 -0.52
CA TYR A 206 -15.45 16.05 0.43
C TYR A 206 -16.69 16.79 0.92
N GLY A 207 -16.90 18.05 0.52
CA GLY A 207 -18.05 18.87 0.95
C GLY A 207 -18.04 19.26 2.42
N TYR A 208 -16.86 19.31 3.05
CA TYR A 208 -16.77 19.60 4.49
C TYR A 208 -16.94 21.07 4.81
N ASP A 209 -16.58 21.99 3.91
CA ASP A 209 -16.73 23.43 4.13
C ASP A 209 -18.20 23.81 4.27
N GLU A 210 -19.09 23.28 3.44
CA GLU A 210 -20.53 23.48 3.55
C GLU A 210 -21.08 22.95 4.86
N ILE A 211 -20.62 21.75 5.27
CA ILE A 211 -21.04 21.13 6.54
C ILE A 211 -20.61 22.00 7.73
N ILE A 212 -19.36 22.49 7.69
CA ILE A 212 -18.79 23.34 8.74
C ILE A 212 -19.55 24.68 8.79
N ALA A 213 -19.73 25.36 7.64
CA ALA A 213 -20.46 26.62 7.55
C ALA A 213 -21.87 26.49 8.10
N ARG A 214 -22.61 25.44 7.74
CA ARG A 214 -23.95 25.17 8.26
C ARG A 214 -23.97 24.97 9.79
N LYS A 215 -22.96 24.29 10.34
CA LYS A 215 -22.85 24.08 11.79
C LYS A 215 -22.46 25.36 12.54
N LEU A 216 -21.68 26.22 11.93
CA LEU A 216 -21.24 27.50 12.54
C LEU A 216 -22.31 28.58 12.51
N LYS A 217 -23.29 28.53 11.57
CA LYS A 217 -24.38 29.51 11.47
C LYS A 217 -25.09 29.81 12.79
N LYS A 218 -25.18 28.83 13.69
CA LYS A 218 -25.86 29.00 15.00
C LYS A 218 -25.00 29.78 16.02
N TYR A 219 -23.74 30.08 15.70
CA TYR A 219 -22.81 30.85 16.56
C TYR A 219 -22.46 32.19 15.96
N MET A 220 -22.90 32.49 14.73
CA MET A 220 -22.75 33.78 14.04
C MET A 220 -24.06 34.56 14.14
#